data_defc103e1b19121afaf20512a144cb6c
#
_entry.id   defc103e1b19121afaf20512a144cb6c
#
_cell.length_a   1.000
_cell.length_b   1.000
_cell.length_c   1.000
_cell.angle_alpha   90.00
_cell.angle_beta   90.00
_cell.angle_gamma   90.00
#
_symmetry.space_group_name_H-M   'P 1'
#
loop_
_entity.id
_entity.type
_entity.pdbx_description
1 polymer ?
#
loop_
_entity_poly.entity_id
_entity_poly.type
_entity_poly.pdbx_seq_one_letter_code
_entity_poly.pdbx_strand_id
1 'polypeptide(L)'
;MLHNKMIALVMCGGKGIRLRHFKSIEKPLLDLKGKAMIEYVLDALVYSQKFRRIIAVSSPFSSKTTTFLYYHPYYSNGLIEVVETEGASYSGDLSFILNKLKQDRVLTVSADLPLLNSNIVDQIVIHNIPRFSCASIILEKHFVENIGITPSVVFNIGAQQYCHSGIVIFNSPKFKERQNIKEYFILMNKREIAVNVNTYKELQLAERLLP
;
A
#
# COMPACT_ATOMS: atom_id res chain seq x y z
N MET A 1 -16.18 8.84 20.44
CA MET A 1 -15.90 7.64 19.60
C MET A 1 -14.68 7.79 18.67
N LEU A 2 -13.65 8.59 19.03
CA LEU A 2 -12.45 8.83 18.20
C LEU A 2 -11.27 7.88 18.47
N HIS A 3 -11.35 7.03 19.50
CA HIS A 3 -10.20 6.26 20.00
C HIS A 3 -9.83 4.99 19.22
N ASN A 4 -10.52 4.65 18.13
CA ASN A 4 -10.27 3.40 17.40
C ASN A 4 -9.94 3.56 15.91
N LYS A 5 -9.68 4.78 15.43
CA LYS A 5 -9.29 4.99 14.04
C LYS A 5 -7.82 4.64 13.83
N MET A 6 -7.55 3.87 12.79
CA MET A 6 -6.19 3.49 12.37
C MET A 6 -5.41 4.67 11.78
N ILE A 7 -4.12 4.49 11.59
CA ILE A 7 -3.29 5.31 10.70
C ILE A 7 -3.10 4.54 9.39
N ALA A 8 -3.20 5.21 8.24
CA ALA A 8 -2.80 4.66 6.97
C ALA A 8 -1.42 5.17 6.55
N LEU A 9 -0.57 4.29 6.04
CA LEU A 9 0.70 4.62 5.40
C LEU A 9 0.61 4.25 3.92
N VAL A 10 0.81 5.21 3.04
CA VAL A 10 0.98 4.97 1.60
C VAL A 10 2.46 4.96 1.30
N MET A 11 3.00 3.80 0.95
CA MET A 11 4.42 3.63 0.65
C MET A 11 4.71 4.05 -0.79
N CYS A 12 5.27 5.24 -0.96
CA CYS A 12 5.56 5.85 -2.26
C CYS A 12 7.01 5.66 -2.69
N GLY A 13 7.88 5.32 -1.74
CA GLY A 13 9.30 5.12 -1.97
C GLY A 13 9.59 3.81 -2.71
N GLY A 14 10.35 3.88 -3.78
CA GLY A 14 10.81 2.72 -4.51
C GLY A 14 11.51 3.12 -5.79
N LYS A 15 12.59 2.40 -6.15
CA LYS A 15 13.40 2.74 -7.33
C LYS A 15 12.63 2.61 -8.66
N GLY A 16 11.48 1.94 -8.70
CA GLY A 16 10.61 1.80 -9.89
C GLY A 16 11.33 1.28 -11.15
N ILE A 17 12.41 0.48 -10.98
CA ILE A 17 13.40 0.15 -12.02
C ILE A 17 12.74 -0.48 -13.26
N ARG A 18 11.76 -1.36 -13.05
CA ARG A 18 11.10 -2.10 -14.14
C ARG A 18 10.29 -1.24 -15.11
N LEU A 19 9.81 -0.07 -14.65
CA LEU A 19 9.01 0.88 -15.45
C LEU A 19 9.81 2.09 -15.96
N ARG A 20 11.02 2.34 -15.42
CA ARG A 20 11.87 3.47 -15.82
C ARG A 20 12.28 3.45 -17.30
N HIS A 21 12.42 2.28 -17.89
CA HIS A 21 12.78 2.14 -19.32
C HIS A 21 11.66 2.62 -20.26
N PHE A 22 10.43 2.76 -19.79
CA PHE A 22 9.29 3.15 -20.61
C PHE A 22 8.88 4.62 -20.43
N LYS A 23 9.13 5.20 -19.27
CA LYS A 23 8.81 6.61 -18.98
C LYS A 23 9.81 7.16 -17.95
N SER A 24 10.30 8.38 -18.18
CA SER A 24 11.12 9.14 -17.20
C SER A 24 10.32 9.65 -16.00
N ILE A 25 9.15 9.08 -15.74
CA ILE A 25 8.20 9.46 -14.71
C ILE A 25 8.33 8.46 -13.55
N GLU A 26 8.26 8.94 -12.32
CA GLU A 26 8.22 8.09 -11.15
C GLU A 26 6.95 7.26 -11.13
N LYS A 27 7.06 5.99 -10.72
CA LYS A 27 5.97 5.00 -10.76
C LYS A 27 4.65 5.49 -10.15
N PRO A 28 4.61 6.13 -8.96
CA PRO A 28 3.38 6.63 -8.38
C PRO A 28 2.68 7.73 -9.19
N LEU A 29 3.43 8.41 -10.06
CA LEU A 29 2.94 9.51 -10.91
C LEU A 29 2.56 9.05 -12.34
N LEU A 30 2.57 7.75 -12.61
CA LEU A 30 2.11 7.26 -13.91
C LEU A 30 0.64 7.62 -14.12
N ASP A 31 0.36 8.20 -15.27
CA ASP A 31 -1.00 8.58 -15.66
C ASP A 31 -1.84 7.34 -15.97
N LEU A 32 -3.04 7.32 -15.40
CA LEU A 32 -4.10 6.36 -15.65
C LEU A 32 -5.40 7.14 -15.82
N LYS A 33 -5.90 7.24 -17.05
CA LYS A 33 -7.13 7.97 -17.37
C LYS A 33 -7.12 9.43 -16.88
N GLY A 34 -5.98 10.15 -17.03
CA GLY A 34 -5.86 11.55 -16.64
C GLY A 34 -5.62 11.80 -15.15
N LYS A 35 -5.31 10.76 -14.37
CA LYS A 35 -5.07 10.84 -12.93
C LYS A 35 -3.80 10.08 -12.56
N ALA A 36 -2.99 10.62 -11.65
CA ALA A 36 -1.79 9.92 -11.18
C ALA A 36 -2.17 8.64 -10.41
N MET A 37 -1.44 7.57 -10.63
CA MET A 37 -1.73 6.26 -10.03
C MET A 37 -1.87 6.32 -8.51
N ILE A 38 -1.05 7.11 -7.83
CA ILE A 38 -1.13 7.29 -6.36
C ILE A 38 -2.46 7.91 -5.90
N GLU A 39 -3.09 8.76 -6.72
CA GLU A 39 -4.33 9.44 -6.34
C GLU A 39 -5.48 8.46 -6.14
N TYR A 40 -5.52 7.36 -6.90
CA TYR A 40 -6.52 6.30 -6.70
C TYR A 40 -6.40 5.68 -5.31
N VAL A 41 -5.17 5.44 -4.86
CA VAL A 41 -4.91 4.90 -3.52
C VAL A 41 -5.27 5.92 -2.44
N LEU A 42 -4.90 7.20 -2.63
CA LEU A 42 -5.25 8.27 -1.70
C LEU A 42 -6.77 8.44 -1.59
N ASP A 43 -7.49 8.43 -2.71
CA ASP A 43 -8.95 8.50 -2.73
C ASP A 43 -9.60 7.36 -1.96
N ALA A 44 -9.14 6.12 -2.19
CA ALA A 44 -9.65 4.95 -1.49
C ALA A 44 -9.54 5.11 0.03
N LEU A 45 -8.41 5.64 0.51
CA LEU A 45 -8.17 5.84 1.94
C LEU A 45 -8.96 7.03 2.49
N VAL A 46 -9.00 8.16 1.78
CA VAL A 46 -9.73 9.36 2.20
C VAL A 46 -11.23 9.09 2.25
N TYR A 47 -11.80 8.51 1.19
CA TYR A 47 -13.24 8.23 1.11
C TYR A 47 -13.72 7.12 2.05
N SER A 48 -12.83 6.22 2.50
CA SER A 48 -13.18 5.22 3.52
C SER A 48 -13.50 5.85 4.88
N GLN A 49 -12.93 7.02 5.20
CA GLN A 49 -13.09 7.72 6.47
C GLN A 49 -12.71 6.89 7.73
N LYS A 50 -11.90 5.83 7.55
CA LYS A 50 -11.50 4.91 8.63
C LYS A 50 -10.23 5.35 9.35
N PHE A 51 -9.53 6.32 8.80
CA PHE A 51 -8.23 6.74 9.30
C PHE A 51 -8.32 8.09 10.01
N ARG A 52 -7.58 8.24 11.10
CA ARG A 52 -7.38 9.53 11.78
C ARG A 52 -6.22 10.33 11.14
N ARG A 53 -5.31 9.61 10.49
CA ARG A 53 -4.17 10.17 9.73
C ARG A 53 -3.92 9.28 8.51
N ILE A 54 -3.63 9.90 7.40
CA ILE A 54 -3.14 9.24 6.18
C ILE A 54 -1.78 9.87 5.88
N ILE A 55 -0.74 9.05 5.88
CA ILE A 55 0.64 9.51 5.72
C ILE A 55 1.22 8.92 4.44
N ALA A 56 1.57 9.77 3.49
CA ALA A 56 2.34 9.37 2.32
C ALA A 56 3.83 9.35 2.68
N VAL A 57 4.44 8.18 2.58
CA VAL A 57 5.85 7.95 2.92
C VAL A 57 6.67 7.97 1.64
N SER A 58 7.49 8.99 1.47
CA SER A 58 8.35 9.18 0.31
C SER A 58 9.84 9.03 0.66
N SER A 59 10.68 9.05 -0.36
CA SER A 59 12.13 8.92 -0.20
C SER A 59 12.86 9.76 -1.26
N PRO A 60 14.18 9.97 -1.15
CA PRO A 60 14.94 10.69 -2.16
C PRO A 60 14.84 10.11 -3.58
N PHE A 61 14.46 8.83 -3.71
CA PHE A 61 14.23 8.17 -5.00
C PHE A 61 12.88 8.50 -5.65
N SER A 62 12.01 9.22 -4.93
CA SER A 62 10.67 9.63 -5.36
C SER A 62 10.42 11.12 -5.15
N SER A 63 11.42 11.96 -5.46
CA SER A 63 11.38 13.42 -5.23
C SER A 63 10.27 14.14 -5.99
N LYS A 64 9.98 13.72 -7.22
CA LYS A 64 8.84 14.27 -8.01
C LYS A 64 7.50 13.90 -7.36
N THR A 65 7.38 12.68 -6.86
CA THR A 65 6.19 12.25 -6.09
C THR A 65 6.05 13.06 -4.82
N THR A 66 7.14 13.31 -4.10
CA THR A 66 7.16 14.17 -2.91
C THR A 66 6.65 15.58 -3.23
N THR A 67 7.20 16.19 -4.29
CA THR A 67 6.76 17.51 -4.76
C THR A 67 5.27 17.50 -5.15
N PHE A 68 4.84 16.52 -5.93
CA PHE A 68 3.43 16.35 -6.30
C PHE A 68 2.52 16.30 -5.07
N LEU A 69 2.89 15.54 -4.05
CA LEU A 69 2.10 15.38 -2.83
C LEU A 69 1.99 16.67 -2.02
N TYR A 70 3.06 17.47 -1.93
CA TYR A 70 3.02 18.77 -1.26
C TYR A 70 2.10 19.79 -1.95
N TYR A 71 1.95 19.72 -3.27
CA TYR A 71 1.01 20.55 -4.03
C TYR A 71 -0.38 19.93 -4.18
N HIS A 72 -0.59 18.71 -3.70
CA HIS A 72 -1.88 18.03 -3.83
C HIS A 72 -2.95 18.67 -2.92
N PRO A 73 -4.21 18.84 -3.40
CA PRO A 73 -5.29 19.41 -2.59
C PRO A 73 -5.52 18.69 -1.25
N TYR A 74 -5.30 17.38 -1.18
CA TYR A 74 -5.44 16.65 0.07
C TYR A 74 -4.41 17.06 1.12
N TYR A 75 -3.19 17.42 0.73
CA TYR A 75 -2.19 17.97 1.64
C TYR A 75 -2.59 19.36 2.14
N SER A 76 -2.96 20.26 1.23
CA SER A 76 -3.37 21.64 1.57
C SER A 76 -4.59 21.66 2.50
N ASN A 77 -5.50 20.70 2.36
CA ASN A 77 -6.70 20.55 3.19
C ASN A 77 -6.47 19.71 4.47
N GLY A 78 -5.24 19.29 4.75
CA GLY A 78 -4.90 18.51 5.94
C GLY A 78 -5.46 17.09 5.96
N LEU A 79 -5.87 16.54 4.80
CA LEU A 79 -6.39 15.19 4.68
C LEU A 79 -5.27 14.14 4.61
N ILE A 80 -4.11 14.53 4.12
CA ILE A 80 -2.90 13.70 4.11
C ILE A 80 -1.72 14.45 4.70
N GLU A 81 -0.76 13.71 5.21
CA GLU A 81 0.57 14.17 5.63
C GLU A 81 1.62 13.57 4.70
N VAL A 82 2.75 14.25 4.52
CA VAL A 82 3.90 13.73 3.78
C VAL A 82 5.07 13.56 4.75
N VAL A 83 5.67 12.38 4.76
CA VAL A 83 6.86 12.09 5.56
C VAL A 83 7.94 11.54 4.64
N GLU A 84 9.08 12.23 4.65
CA GLU A 84 10.26 11.81 3.91
C GLU A 84 11.15 10.90 4.78
N THR A 85 11.66 9.84 4.19
CA THR A 85 12.60 8.88 4.79
C THR A 85 13.94 8.96 4.09
N GLU A 86 14.95 8.27 4.61
CA GLU A 86 16.28 8.22 4.00
C GLU A 86 16.33 7.34 2.74
N GLY A 87 15.30 6.52 2.50
CA GLY A 87 15.23 5.64 1.33
C GLY A 87 16.19 4.45 1.40
N ALA A 88 16.58 4.04 2.60
CA ALA A 88 17.53 2.94 2.79
C ALA A 88 16.98 1.62 2.21
N SER A 89 15.73 1.30 2.51
CA SER A 89 14.97 0.17 1.95
C SER A 89 13.50 0.28 2.34
N TYR A 90 12.61 -0.46 1.66
CA TYR A 90 11.19 -0.52 2.03
C TYR A 90 11.00 -0.90 3.51
N SER A 91 11.67 -1.95 3.97
CA SER A 91 11.57 -2.41 5.36
C SER A 91 12.21 -1.44 6.37
N GLY A 92 13.29 -0.77 5.99
CA GLY A 92 13.95 0.26 6.80
C GLY A 92 13.06 1.47 6.98
N ASP A 93 12.52 2.00 5.89
CA ASP A 93 11.62 3.15 5.89
C ASP A 93 10.33 2.86 6.67
N LEU A 94 9.75 1.68 6.45
CA LEU A 94 8.58 1.23 7.19
C LEU A 94 8.86 1.11 8.69
N SER A 95 9.96 0.47 9.08
CA SER A 95 10.36 0.32 10.48
C SER A 95 10.60 1.66 11.15
N PHE A 96 11.22 2.61 10.44
CA PHE A 96 11.43 3.97 10.94
C PHE A 96 10.09 4.66 11.28
N ILE A 97 9.14 4.60 10.37
CA ILE A 97 7.81 5.22 10.58
C ILE A 97 7.05 4.49 11.69
N LEU A 98 6.99 3.16 11.68
CA LEU A 98 6.30 2.39 12.72
C LEU A 98 6.88 2.64 14.12
N ASN A 99 8.19 2.89 14.22
CA ASN A 99 8.82 3.26 15.48
C ASN A 99 8.41 4.64 15.98
N LYS A 100 8.14 5.58 15.09
CA LYS A 100 7.61 6.92 15.44
C LYS A 100 6.13 6.88 15.84
N LEU A 101 5.35 5.99 15.22
CA LEU A 101 3.93 5.80 15.49
C LEU A 101 3.74 4.86 16.69
N LYS A 102 3.87 5.40 17.91
CA LYS A 102 3.73 4.63 19.15
C LYS A 102 2.27 4.23 19.39
N GLN A 103 2.02 2.94 19.70
CA GLN A 103 0.74 2.40 20.17
C GLN A 103 -0.44 2.45 19.18
N ASP A 104 -0.19 2.45 17.90
CA ASP A 104 -1.23 2.53 16.87
C ASP A 104 -1.41 1.24 16.08
N ARG A 105 -2.63 1.02 15.61
CA ARG A 105 -2.89 0.11 14.50
C ARG A 105 -2.62 0.87 13.20
N VAL A 106 -1.81 0.29 12.35
CA VAL A 106 -1.36 0.93 11.10
C VAL A 106 -1.69 0.05 9.92
N LEU A 107 -2.40 0.59 8.93
CA LEU A 107 -2.54 -0.04 7.62
C LEU A 107 -1.44 0.50 6.71
N THR A 108 -0.63 -0.38 6.13
CA THR A 108 0.29 -0.01 5.05
C THR A 108 -0.27 -0.42 3.72
N VAL A 109 -0.17 0.45 2.73
CA VAL A 109 -0.63 0.22 1.36
C VAL A 109 0.46 0.67 0.39
N SER A 110 0.71 -0.13 -0.62
CA SER A 110 1.59 0.25 -1.73
C SER A 110 0.90 1.28 -2.64
N ALA A 111 1.65 2.28 -3.11
CA ALA A 111 1.13 3.34 -4.00
C ALA A 111 0.79 2.85 -5.43
N ASP A 112 0.96 1.57 -5.72
CA ASP A 112 0.81 0.98 -7.04
C ASP A 112 -0.41 0.06 -7.20
N LEU A 113 -1.45 0.30 -6.39
CA LEU A 113 -2.73 -0.42 -6.40
C LEU A 113 -3.86 0.48 -6.91
N PRO A 114 -3.89 0.83 -8.20
CA PRO A 114 -4.82 1.84 -8.74
C PRO A 114 -6.30 1.42 -8.72
N LEU A 115 -6.60 0.14 -8.55
CA LEU A 115 -7.99 -0.34 -8.46
C LEU A 115 -8.52 -0.38 -7.02
N LEU A 116 -7.67 -0.07 -6.02
CA LEU A 116 -8.10 -0.01 -4.63
C LEU A 116 -9.22 1.03 -4.49
N ASN A 117 -10.25 0.68 -3.73
CA ASN A 117 -11.38 1.57 -3.46
C ASN A 117 -11.78 1.53 -1.98
N SER A 118 -12.62 2.48 -1.56
CA SER A 118 -13.04 2.62 -0.16
C SER A 118 -13.75 1.38 0.39
N ASN A 119 -14.54 0.68 -0.43
CA ASN A 119 -15.25 -0.53 0.01
C ASN A 119 -14.28 -1.67 0.36
N ILE A 120 -13.20 -1.82 -0.40
CA ILE A 120 -12.15 -2.81 -0.10
C ILE A 120 -11.37 -2.40 1.15
N VAL A 121 -11.04 -1.12 1.29
CA VAL A 121 -10.41 -0.59 2.51
C VAL A 121 -11.28 -0.90 3.73
N ASP A 122 -12.59 -0.69 3.65
CA ASP A 122 -13.53 -0.99 4.74
C ASP A 122 -13.52 -2.48 5.12
N GLN A 123 -13.49 -3.38 4.14
CA GLN A 123 -13.37 -4.82 4.37
C GLN A 123 -12.06 -5.21 5.04
N ILE A 124 -10.96 -4.52 4.73
CA ILE A 124 -9.65 -4.81 5.32
C ILE A 124 -9.58 -4.34 6.78
N VAL A 125 -10.02 -3.13 7.07
CA VAL A 125 -9.80 -2.51 8.40
C VAL A 125 -10.65 -3.13 9.52
N ILE A 126 -11.69 -3.89 9.20
CA ILE A 126 -12.51 -4.60 10.20
C ILE A 126 -11.75 -5.75 10.88
N HIS A 127 -10.71 -6.28 10.22
CA HIS A 127 -9.93 -7.37 10.79
C HIS A 127 -9.16 -6.92 12.03
N ASN A 128 -9.46 -7.53 13.16
CA ASN A 128 -8.77 -7.29 14.42
C ASN A 128 -7.69 -8.36 14.65
N ILE A 129 -6.45 -7.91 14.93
CA ILE A 129 -5.28 -8.79 15.07
C ILE A 129 -4.57 -8.64 16.43
N PRO A 130 -5.30 -8.70 17.60
CA PRO A 130 -4.72 -8.33 18.88
C PRO A 130 -3.58 -9.25 19.34
N ARG A 131 -3.49 -10.47 18.80
CA ARG A 131 -2.46 -11.48 19.16
C ARG A 131 -1.27 -11.51 18.21
N PHE A 132 -1.32 -10.79 17.07
CA PHE A 132 -0.30 -10.80 16.03
C PHE A 132 0.41 -9.46 15.93
N SER A 133 1.66 -9.48 15.48
CA SER A 133 2.43 -8.27 15.23
C SER A 133 1.99 -7.60 13.93
N CYS A 134 1.59 -8.41 12.94
CA CYS A 134 1.03 -7.93 11.68
C CYS A 134 0.07 -8.96 11.07
N ALA A 135 -0.73 -8.49 10.13
CA ALA A 135 -1.53 -9.33 9.24
C ALA A 135 -1.36 -8.89 7.80
N SER A 136 -0.84 -9.76 6.98
CA SER A 136 -0.69 -9.53 5.53
C SER A 136 -1.93 -9.96 4.76
N ILE A 137 -2.41 -9.09 3.88
CA ILE A 137 -3.46 -9.45 2.94
C ILE A 137 -2.81 -10.21 1.79
N ILE A 138 -3.24 -11.44 1.60
CA ILE A 138 -2.71 -12.36 0.60
C ILE A 138 -3.76 -12.77 -0.42
N LEU A 139 -3.30 -13.21 -1.58
CA LEU A 139 -4.13 -13.73 -2.66
C LEU A 139 -3.61 -15.09 -3.06
N GLU A 140 -4.49 -15.94 -3.58
CA GLU A 140 -4.07 -17.16 -4.25
C GLU A 140 -3.32 -16.83 -5.53
N LYS A 141 -2.19 -17.49 -5.75
CA LYS A 141 -1.38 -17.26 -6.94
C LYS A 141 -2.18 -17.45 -8.23
N HIS A 142 -2.94 -18.54 -8.33
CA HIS A 142 -3.72 -18.82 -9.53
C HIS A 142 -4.81 -17.79 -9.79
N PHE A 143 -5.42 -17.23 -8.75
CA PHE A 143 -6.37 -16.12 -8.89
C PHE A 143 -5.73 -14.90 -9.55
N VAL A 144 -4.51 -14.55 -9.12
CA VAL A 144 -3.75 -13.40 -9.66
C VAL A 144 -3.31 -13.67 -11.11
N GLU A 145 -2.87 -14.88 -11.40
CA GLU A 145 -2.48 -15.30 -12.76
C GLU A 145 -3.67 -15.27 -13.73
N ASN A 146 -4.85 -15.70 -13.29
CA ASN A 146 -6.07 -15.66 -14.10
C ASN A 146 -6.52 -14.22 -14.46
N ILE A 147 -6.16 -13.23 -13.67
CA ILE A 147 -6.38 -11.80 -14.00
C ILE A 147 -5.36 -11.30 -15.03
N GLY A 148 -4.28 -12.05 -15.28
CA GLY A 148 -3.20 -11.66 -16.20
C GLY A 148 -2.03 -10.94 -15.53
N ILE A 149 -1.91 -11.03 -14.19
CA ILE A 149 -0.81 -10.48 -13.39
C ILE A 149 0.19 -11.61 -13.08
N THR A 150 1.47 -11.30 -13.16
CA THR A 150 2.54 -12.20 -12.71
C THR A 150 2.99 -11.79 -11.31
N PRO A 151 2.75 -12.62 -10.27
CA PRO A 151 3.13 -12.27 -8.91
C PRO A 151 4.66 -12.13 -8.78
N SER A 152 5.12 -11.07 -8.10
CA SER A 152 6.56 -10.82 -7.91
C SER A 152 7.20 -11.77 -6.87
N VAL A 153 6.43 -12.13 -5.85
CA VAL A 153 6.87 -13.03 -4.76
C VAL A 153 5.75 -14.02 -4.49
N VAL A 154 6.10 -15.30 -4.56
CA VAL A 154 5.19 -16.41 -4.27
C VAL A 154 5.73 -17.19 -3.08
N PHE A 155 4.85 -17.65 -2.19
CA PHE A 155 5.18 -18.48 -1.06
C PHE A 155 4.12 -19.57 -0.86
N ASN A 156 4.46 -20.60 -0.08
CA ASN A 156 3.58 -21.74 0.15
C ASN A 156 3.00 -21.71 1.56
N ILE A 157 1.71 -22.03 1.69
CA ILE A 157 1.09 -22.40 2.96
C ILE A 157 0.49 -23.81 2.72
N GLY A 158 1.10 -24.82 3.31
CA GLY A 158 0.76 -26.22 2.96
C GLY A 158 1.02 -26.51 1.48
N ALA A 159 0.04 -27.05 0.80
CA ALA A 159 0.10 -27.38 -0.63
C ALA A 159 -0.30 -26.21 -1.56
N GLN A 160 -0.76 -25.09 -1.01
CA GLN A 160 -1.28 -23.98 -1.79
C GLN A 160 -0.25 -22.84 -1.94
N GLN A 161 -0.30 -22.16 -3.10
CA GLN A 161 0.58 -21.04 -3.42
C GLN A 161 -0.15 -19.70 -3.29
N TYR A 162 0.51 -18.75 -2.65
CA TYR A 162 -0.02 -17.42 -2.37
C TYR A 162 0.98 -16.33 -2.75
N CYS A 163 0.48 -15.11 -2.88
CA CYS A 163 1.29 -13.91 -3.05
C CYS A 163 0.76 -12.76 -2.18
N HIS A 164 1.62 -11.80 -1.87
CA HIS A 164 1.23 -10.61 -1.11
C HIS A 164 0.54 -9.59 -2.02
N SER A 165 -0.50 -8.93 -1.49
CA SER A 165 -1.19 -7.83 -2.18
C SER A 165 -0.46 -6.49 -2.09
N GLY A 166 0.55 -6.36 -1.21
CA GLY A 166 1.16 -5.07 -0.88
C GLY A 166 0.41 -4.31 0.22
N ILE A 167 -0.54 -4.96 0.91
CA ILE A 167 -1.31 -4.38 2.01
C ILE A 167 -1.07 -5.19 3.29
N VAL A 168 -0.69 -4.49 4.38
CA VAL A 168 -0.43 -5.11 5.68
C VAL A 168 -1.02 -4.28 6.80
N ILE A 169 -1.67 -4.93 7.77
CA ILE A 169 -2.08 -4.31 9.03
C ILE A 169 -0.99 -4.57 10.07
N PHE A 170 -0.46 -3.53 10.68
CA PHE A 170 0.49 -3.63 11.79
C PHE A 170 -0.16 -3.30 13.12
N ASN A 171 0.23 -4.06 14.14
CA ASN A 171 0.02 -3.72 15.53
C ASN A 171 1.35 -3.15 16.06
N SER A 172 1.52 -1.83 15.96
CA SER A 172 2.78 -1.16 16.22
C SER A 172 3.40 -1.48 17.60
N PRO A 173 2.65 -1.57 18.72
CA PRO A 173 3.21 -1.98 19.99
C PRO A 173 3.88 -3.36 19.96
N LYS A 174 3.22 -4.34 19.32
CA LYS A 174 3.73 -5.71 19.22
C LYS A 174 4.87 -5.87 18.21
N PHE A 175 4.90 -5.02 17.19
CA PHE A 175 5.98 -5.00 16.20
C PHE A 175 7.32 -4.60 16.82
N LYS A 176 7.30 -3.77 17.89
CA LYS A 176 8.50 -3.31 18.61
C LYS A 176 9.13 -4.38 19.51
N GLU A 177 8.37 -5.35 19.96
CA GLU A 177 8.84 -6.42 20.85
C GLU A 177 9.79 -7.41 20.18
N ARG A 178 10.21 -7.17 18.95
CA ARG A 178 11.26 -7.74 18.06
C ARG A 178 11.65 -9.23 18.20
N GLN A 179 11.25 -9.94 19.26
CA GLN A 179 11.74 -11.31 19.50
C GLN A 179 10.91 -12.41 18.80
N ASN A 180 9.66 -12.11 18.41
CA ASN A 180 8.84 -13.06 17.63
C ASN A 180 7.77 -12.29 16.84
N ILE A 181 8.09 -11.90 15.61
CA ILE A 181 7.08 -11.35 14.69
C ILE A 181 6.11 -12.47 14.36
N LYS A 182 4.92 -12.42 14.99
CA LYS A 182 3.81 -13.30 14.65
C LYS A 182 3.00 -12.64 13.55
N GLU A 183 3.12 -13.16 12.35
CA GLU A 183 2.35 -12.75 11.19
C GLU A 183 1.08 -13.60 11.06
N TYR A 184 -0.01 -12.97 10.70
CA TYR A 184 -1.27 -13.59 10.32
C TYR A 184 -1.55 -13.34 8.86
N PHE A 185 -2.15 -14.29 8.16
CA PHE A 185 -2.52 -14.14 6.75
C PHE A 185 -4.03 -14.03 6.62
N ILE A 186 -4.48 -13.02 5.87
CA ILE A 186 -5.89 -12.79 5.52
C ILE A 186 -6.01 -13.02 4.03
N LEU A 187 -6.65 -14.12 3.65
CA LEU A 187 -6.94 -14.42 2.24
C LEU A 187 -8.06 -13.55 1.72
N MET A 188 -7.78 -12.79 0.65
CA MET A 188 -8.77 -11.92 0.04
C MET A 188 -8.59 -11.89 -1.49
N ASN A 189 -9.18 -12.81 -2.22
CA ASN A 189 -9.15 -12.88 -3.67
C ASN A 189 -10.05 -11.79 -4.28
N LYS A 190 -9.54 -10.56 -4.32
CA LYS A 190 -10.20 -9.38 -4.88
C LYS A 190 -9.34 -8.75 -5.97
N ARG A 191 -9.93 -8.47 -7.13
CA ARG A 191 -9.25 -7.87 -8.27
C ARG A 191 -8.65 -6.52 -7.92
N GLU A 192 -9.31 -5.76 -7.08
CA GLU A 192 -8.96 -4.41 -6.65
C GLU A 192 -7.62 -4.34 -5.90
N ILE A 193 -7.18 -5.44 -5.31
CA ILE A 193 -5.89 -5.56 -4.61
C ILE A 193 -4.93 -6.54 -5.27
N ALA A 194 -5.36 -7.24 -6.33
CA ALA A 194 -4.52 -8.12 -7.12
C ALA A 194 -3.72 -7.36 -8.18
N VAL A 195 -4.27 -6.25 -8.70
CA VAL A 195 -3.64 -5.48 -9.77
C VAL A 195 -2.65 -4.49 -9.19
N ASN A 196 -1.42 -5.00 -8.97
CA ASN A 196 -0.26 -4.23 -8.57
C ASN A 196 0.58 -3.92 -9.82
N VAL A 197 0.70 -2.64 -10.16
CA VAL A 197 1.33 -2.19 -11.41
C VAL A 197 2.85 -2.18 -11.27
N ASN A 198 3.55 -3.14 -11.87
CA ASN A 198 5.01 -3.24 -11.90
C ASN A 198 5.60 -3.22 -13.31
N THR A 199 4.76 -3.47 -14.32
CA THR A 199 5.13 -3.56 -15.73
C THR A 199 4.18 -2.73 -16.59
N TYR A 200 4.57 -2.46 -17.83
CA TYR A 200 3.69 -1.76 -18.80
C TYR A 200 2.41 -2.55 -19.10
N LYS A 201 2.51 -3.88 -19.16
CA LYS A 201 1.35 -4.76 -19.37
C LYS A 201 0.34 -4.63 -18.24
N GLU A 202 0.82 -4.55 -16.99
CA GLU A 202 -0.03 -4.36 -15.81
C GLU A 202 -0.63 -2.95 -15.77
N LEU A 203 0.11 -1.94 -16.22
CA LEU A 203 -0.41 -0.58 -16.37
C LEU A 203 -1.58 -0.54 -17.34
N GLN A 204 -1.44 -1.13 -18.54
CA GLN A 204 -2.51 -1.23 -19.51
C GLN A 204 -3.71 -2.05 -18.99
N LEU A 205 -3.45 -3.10 -18.22
CA LEU A 205 -4.50 -3.88 -17.59
C LEU A 205 -5.26 -3.03 -16.56
N ALA A 206 -4.56 -2.32 -15.69
CA ALA A 206 -5.16 -1.42 -14.70
C ALA A 206 -6.03 -0.36 -15.39
N GLU A 207 -5.52 0.26 -16.47
CA GLU A 207 -6.26 1.27 -17.24
C GLU A 207 -7.57 0.73 -17.85
N ARG A 208 -7.56 -0.52 -18.34
CA ARG A 208 -8.78 -1.18 -18.86
C ARG A 208 -9.78 -1.54 -17.78
N LEU A 209 -9.31 -1.83 -16.57
CA LEU A 209 -10.15 -2.27 -15.45
C LEU A 209 -10.69 -1.12 -14.60
N LEU A 210 -10.10 0.06 -14.70
CA LEU A 210 -10.62 1.28 -14.10
C LEU A 210 -11.97 1.67 -14.76
N PRO A 211 -12.94 2.16 -13.98
CA PRO A 211 -14.25 2.61 -14.48
C PRO A 211 -14.11 3.75 -15.49
#